data_f5da87d6fc69ef4712c7be471e19fa1b
#
_entry.id   f5da87d6fc69ef4712c7be471e19fa1b
#
_cell.length_a   1.000
_cell.length_b   1.000
_cell.length_c   1.000
_cell.angle_alpha   90.00
_cell.angle_beta   90.00
_cell.angle_gamma   90.00
#
_symmetry.space_group_name_H-M   'P 1'
#
loop_
_entity.id
_entity.type
_entity.pdbx_description
1 polymer ?
#
loop_
_entity_poly.entity_id
_entity_poly.type
_entity_poly.pdbx_seq_one_letter_code
_entity_poly.pdbx_strand_id
1 'polypeptide(L)'
;MPDSSLMVVFTQVTGPREGWRQRAPKEILKRLPAAQQDIPEYDMTGLVQENLHLRSTDGGETWARFSSDTFSSAMNGYSEGSVVVLADGTLLRAGWGQSLTYCDVRPTGFLQRSTDGAKTWGSPEYLSPDTNLQTFPTRIRRLRDGRLIITGGAAPFDPDNWQWMNQLPKTHHCMWVCNDATGKLWSDPLYVTDEAEFACEEWDTAELGNGDLLAVFRAIIYDNTGKVTKQDRRQTILVQNGQAWTAGSISQTPFPHDGHPELLRTREGVILHVAPTALSWTADRGQTWTRLDCPGTGYYPHATQLEDGTILAVGHVGNDDPYGKTDQAIVLNRIRLEVR
;
A
#
# COMPACT_ATOMS: atom_id res chain seq x y z
N MET A 1 5.76 2.99 17.26
CA MET A 1 4.72 2.76 18.29
C MET A 1 4.80 3.87 19.33
N PRO A 2 3.70 4.17 20.09
CA PRO A 2 3.72 5.21 21.15
C PRO A 2 4.77 5.00 22.23
N ASP A 3 5.18 3.78 22.46
CA ASP A 3 6.20 3.39 23.44
C ASP A 3 7.60 3.23 22.85
N SER A 4 7.85 3.85 21.71
CA SER A 4 9.12 3.78 20.96
C SER A 4 9.48 2.39 20.43
N SER A 5 8.64 1.38 20.63
CA SER A 5 8.87 0.09 19.98
C SER A 5 8.57 0.16 18.48
N LEU A 6 9.15 -0.77 17.72
CA LEU A 6 8.89 -0.93 16.31
C LEU A 6 7.88 -2.05 16.09
N MET A 7 7.09 -1.93 15.05
CA MET A 7 6.15 -2.98 14.63
C MET A 7 6.28 -3.22 13.13
N VAL A 8 6.34 -4.48 12.75
CA VAL A 8 6.22 -4.94 11.37
C VAL A 8 4.92 -5.73 11.27
N VAL A 9 4.13 -5.40 10.26
CA VAL A 9 2.89 -6.12 9.95
C VAL A 9 3.02 -6.71 8.56
N PHE A 10 2.67 -7.97 8.42
CA PHE A 10 2.55 -8.61 7.11
C PHE A 10 1.40 -9.60 7.10
N THR A 11 0.84 -9.78 5.93
CA THR A 11 -0.24 -10.74 5.71
C THR A 11 0.34 -12.09 5.29
N GLN A 12 -0.14 -13.15 5.88
CA GLN A 12 0.17 -14.51 5.47
C GLN A 12 -1.11 -15.30 5.20
N VAL A 13 -1.01 -16.25 4.30
CA VAL A 13 -2.08 -17.20 4.05
C VAL A 13 -1.98 -18.35 5.05
N THR A 14 -3.08 -18.64 5.73
CA THR A 14 -3.18 -19.73 6.71
C THR A 14 -4.13 -20.82 6.21
N GLY A 15 -3.95 -22.03 6.74
CA GLY A 15 -4.79 -23.18 6.41
C GLY A 15 -4.26 -24.00 5.22
N PRO A 16 -5.00 -25.05 4.82
CA PRO A 16 -4.57 -25.95 3.75
C PRO A 16 -4.47 -25.19 2.42
N ARG A 17 -3.41 -25.44 1.69
CA ARG A 17 -3.11 -24.74 0.42
C ARG A 17 -3.78 -25.38 -0.79
N GLU A 18 -4.07 -26.65 -0.72
CA GLU A 18 -4.75 -27.39 -1.78
C GLU A 18 -6.28 -27.22 -1.69
N GLY A 19 -6.92 -27.15 -2.83
CA GLY A 19 -8.39 -27.07 -2.92
C GLY A 19 -8.97 -25.78 -2.37
N TRP A 20 -8.27 -24.66 -2.46
CA TRP A 20 -8.68 -23.36 -1.91
C TRP A 20 -10.07 -22.89 -2.38
N ARG A 21 -10.47 -23.19 -3.61
CA ARG A 21 -11.84 -22.89 -4.13
C ARG A 21 -12.93 -23.54 -3.27
N GLN A 22 -12.65 -24.69 -2.66
CA GLN A 22 -13.60 -25.39 -1.81
C GLN A 22 -13.80 -24.72 -0.45
N ARG A 23 -12.91 -23.79 -0.09
CA ARG A 23 -12.97 -23.03 1.16
C ARG A 23 -13.85 -21.81 1.05
N ALA A 24 -14.00 -21.24 -0.14
CA ALA A 24 -14.92 -20.14 -0.33
C ALA A 24 -16.35 -20.63 -0.09
N PRO A 25 -17.15 -19.91 0.69
CA PRO A 25 -18.56 -20.25 0.86
C PRO A 25 -19.26 -20.36 -0.49
N LYS A 26 -20.08 -21.39 -0.65
CA LYS A 26 -20.80 -21.64 -1.92
C LYS A 26 -21.65 -20.45 -2.36
N GLU A 27 -22.18 -19.71 -1.42
CA GLU A 27 -22.96 -18.50 -1.64
C GLU A 27 -22.14 -17.39 -2.27
N ILE A 28 -20.86 -17.30 -1.92
CA ILE A 28 -19.92 -16.36 -2.52
C ILE A 28 -19.59 -16.78 -3.95
N LEU A 29 -19.23 -18.05 -4.15
CA LEU A 29 -18.91 -18.54 -5.50
C LEU A 29 -20.09 -18.40 -6.48
N LYS A 30 -21.31 -18.57 -6.01
CA LYS A 30 -22.52 -18.38 -6.84
C LYS A 30 -22.74 -16.93 -7.28
N ARG A 31 -22.18 -15.96 -6.56
CA ARG A 31 -22.28 -14.55 -6.92
C ARG A 31 -21.32 -14.14 -8.03
N LEU A 32 -20.29 -14.95 -8.29
CA LEU A 32 -19.36 -14.71 -9.39
C LEU A 32 -20.07 -14.97 -10.73
N PRO A 33 -19.83 -14.15 -11.74
CA PRO A 33 -20.24 -14.45 -13.10
C PRO A 33 -19.79 -15.85 -13.52
N ALA A 34 -20.58 -16.57 -14.27
CA ALA A 34 -20.28 -17.95 -14.65
C ALA A 34 -18.89 -18.09 -15.30
N ALA A 35 -18.50 -17.11 -16.14
CA ALA A 35 -17.18 -17.06 -16.77
C ALA A 35 -16.02 -16.87 -15.78
N GLN A 36 -16.31 -16.47 -14.55
CA GLN A 36 -15.31 -16.18 -13.52
C GLN A 36 -15.35 -17.18 -12.35
N GLN A 37 -16.22 -18.16 -12.42
CA GLN A 37 -16.24 -19.25 -11.46
C GLN A 37 -15.01 -20.17 -11.61
N ASP A 38 -14.33 -20.08 -12.76
CA ASP A 38 -13.04 -20.68 -12.98
C ASP A 38 -11.92 -19.71 -12.62
N ILE A 39 -11.67 -19.57 -11.31
CA ILE A 39 -10.77 -18.59 -10.75
C ILE A 39 -9.31 -19.03 -10.98
N PRO A 40 -8.43 -18.10 -11.44
CA PRO A 40 -7.03 -18.41 -11.64
C PRO A 40 -6.35 -18.98 -10.41
N GLU A 41 -5.33 -19.80 -10.61
CA GLU A 41 -4.63 -20.49 -9.51
C GLU A 41 -3.98 -19.51 -8.50
N TYR A 42 -3.53 -18.36 -8.95
CA TYR A 42 -2.93 -17.32 -8.10
C TYR A 42 -3.95 -16.42 -7.38
N ASP A 43 -5.24 -16.60 -7.65
CA ASP A 43 -6.29 -15.83 -7.01
C ASP A 43 -6.46 -16.25 -5.54
N MET A 44 -6.65 -15.27 -4.66
CA MET A 44 -6.76 -15.48 -3.23
C MET A 44 -8.18 -15.72 -2.72
N THR A 45 -9.14 -15.87 -3.62
CA THR A 45 -10.54 -16.15 -3.26
C THR A 45 -10.66 -17.38 -2.36
N GLY A 46 -11.30 -17.20 -1.22
CA GLY A 46 -11.52 -18.27 -0.24
C GLY A 46 -10.32 -18.64 0.61
N LEU A 47 -9.19 -17.97 0.44
CA LEU A 47 -8.06 -18.14 1.36
C LEU A 47 -8.33 -17.41 2.68
N VAL A 48 -7.88 -18.00 3.77
CA VAL A 48 -7.85 -17.32 5.06
C VAL A 48 -6.52 -16.61 5.18
N GLN A 49 -6.59 -15.31 5.43
CA GLN A 49 -5.43 -14.47 5.65
C GLN A 49 -5.32 -14.08 7.12
N GLU A 50 -4.12 -14.05 7.62
CA GLU A 50 -3.78 -13.58 8.95
C GLU A 50 -2.77 -12.46 8.84
N ASN A 51 -3.07 -11.29 9.44
CA ASN A 51 -2.08 -10.24 9.61
C ASN A 51 -1.26 -10.55 10.86
N LEU A 52 0.01 -10.81 10.67
CA LEU A 52 0.93 -11.10 11.75
C LEU A 52 1.68 -9.83 12.14
N HIS A 53 1.70 -9.53 13.43
CA HIS A 53 2.40 -8.39 13.99
C HIS A 53 3.64 -8.87 14.73
N LEU A 54 4.81 -8.45 14.25
CA LEU A 54 6.07 -8.61 14.95
C LEU A 54 6.44 -7.30 15.64
N ARG A 55 6.99 -7.40 16.84
CA ARG A 55 7.42 -6.25 17.63
C ARG A 55 8.88 -6.36 18.02
N SER A 56 9.56 -5.24 17.99
CA SER A 56 10.91 -5.06 18.50
C SER A 56 10.92 -3.94 19.55
N THR A 57 11.60 -4.16 20.66
CA THR A 57 11.82 -3.17 21.72
C THR A 57 13.28 -2.75 21.85
N ASP A 58 14.15 -3.23 20.97
CA ASP A 58 15.60 -3.04 20.97
C ASP A 58 16.12 -2.36 19.68
N GLY A 59 15.30 -1.52 19.07
CA GLY A 59 15.67 -0.82 17.84
C GLY A 59 15.73 -1.70 16.59
N GLY A 60 15.03 -2.83 16.60
CA GLY A 60 14.96 -3.74 15.44
C GLY A 60 16.05 -4.79 15.40
N GLU A 61 16.77 -5.01 16.52
CA GLU A 61 17.77 -6.08 16.60
C GLU A 61 17.11 -7.45 16.73
N THR A 62 16.09 -7.55 17.57
CA THR A 62 15.31 -8.77 17.73
C THR A 62 13.81 -8.50 17.53
N TRP A 63 13.13 -9.53 17.07
CA TRP A 63 11.69 -9.45 16.75
C TRP A 63 10.96 -10.64 17.34
N ALA A 64 9.84 -10.38 17.96
CA ALA A 64 8.97 -11.41 18.52
C ALA A 64 7.53 -11.23 17.99
N ARG A 65 6.83 -12.34 17.85
CA ARG A 65 5.38 -12.30 17.57
C ARG A 65 4.68 -11.60 18.73
N PHE A 66 3.93 -10.58 18.43
CA PHE A 66 3.23 -9.77 19.40
C PHE A 66 1.73 -10.06 19.41
N SER A 67 1.12 -10.01 18.24
CA SER A 67 -0.30 -10.26 18.04
C SER A 67 -0.56 -10.71 16.61
N SER A 68 -1.78 -11.11 16.35
CA SER A 68 -2.27 -11.30 14.99
C SER A 68 -3.76 -11.00 14.93
N ASP A 69 -4.23 -10.64 13.76
CA ASP A 69 -5.65 -10.58 13.48
C ASP A 69 -5.97 -11.40 12.25
N THR A 70 -7.11 -12.06 12.29
CA THR A 70 -7.67 -12.76 11.15
C THR A 70 -8.62 -11.83 10.42
N PHE A 71 -8.10 -11.07 9.50
CA PHE A 71 -8.92 -10.40 8.51
C PHE A 71 -9.11 -11.37 7.36
N SER A 72 -10.17 -12.17 7.42
CA SER A 72 -10.46 -13.11 6.34
C SER A 72 -11.37 -12.46 5.31
N SER A 73 -10.97 -12.52 4.08
CA SER A 73 -11.84 -12.25 2.94
C SER A 73 -12.14 -13.56 2.22
N ALA A 74 -13.39 -13.77 1.88
CA ALA A 74 -13.77 -14.91 1.06
C ALA A 74 -13.42 -14.71 -0.41
N MET A 75 -13.06 -13.49 -0.80
CA MET A 75 -12.81 -13.12 -2.18
C MET A 75 -11.65 -12.14 -2.23
N ASN A 76 -10.44 -12.63 -2.31
CA ASN A 76 -9.26 -11.79 -2.54
C ASN A 76 -9.19 -10.59 -1.57
N GLY A 77 -9.36 -10.84 -0.29
CA GLY A 77 -9.15 -9.83 0.73
C GLY A 77 -7.69 -9.67 1.00
N TYR A 78 -7.22 -8.45 0.81
CA TYR A 78 -5.84 -8.10 0.94
C TYR A 78 -5.70 -6.88 1.85
N SER A 79 -4.87 -6.98 2.84
CA SER A 79 -4.55 -5.86 3.71
C SER A 79 -3.10 -5.45 3.44
N GLU A 80 -2.89 -4.53 2.53
CA GLU A 80 -1.61 -3.82 2.46
C GLU A 80 -1.57 -2.79 3.59
N GLY A 81 -1.28 -3.27 4.79
CA GLY A 81 -1.44 -2.45 5.98
C GLY A 81 -0.32 -1.45 6.19
N SER A 82 -0.50 -0.25 5.67
CA SER A 82 0.26 0.90 6.15
C SER A 82 -0.40 1.44 7.42
N VAL A 83 0.39 1.75 8.43
CA VAL A 83 -0.09 2.16 9.76
C VAL A 83 0.52 3.50 10.15
N VAL A 84 -0.29 4.39 10.70
CA VAL A 84 0.16 5.61 11.36
C VAL A 84 -0.28 5.65 12.82
N VAL A 85 0.48 6.38 13.63
CA VAL A 85 0.11 6.68 15.02
C VAL A 85 -0.54 8.06 15.06
N LEU A 86 -1.77 8.14 15.54
CA LEU A 86 -2.48 9.39 15.77
C LEU A 86 -1.98 10.10 17.03
N ALA A 87 -2.37 11.36 17.19
CA ALA A 87 -1.90 12.18 18.31
C ALA A 87 -2.31 11.65 19.69
N ASP A 88 -3.41 10.93 19.77
CA ASP A 88 -3.92 10.29 21.00
C ASP A 88 -3.31 8.90 21.27
N GLY A 89 -2.38 8.46 20.41
CA GLY A 89 -1.77 7.14 20.49
C GLY A 89 -2.55 6.02 19.79
N THR A 90 -3.73 6.30 19.24
CA THR A 90 -4.49 5.35 18.43
C THR A 90 -3.68 4.99 17.18
N LEU A 91 -3.64 3.73 16.83
CA LEU A 91 -3.10 3.27 15.56
C LEU A 91 -4.22 3.26 14.52
N LEU A 92 -3.94 3.83 13.36
CA LEU A 92 -4.84 3.81 12.22
C LEU A 92 -4.14 3.12 11.06
N ARG A 93 -4.75 2.07 10.53
CA ARG A 93 -4.30 1.39 9.32
C ARG A 93 -5.29 1.57 8.18
N ALA A 94 -4.77 1.64 6.97
CA ALA A 94 -5.52 1.61 5.73
C ALA A 94 -5.18 0.33 4.97
N GLY A 95 -6.15 -0.24 4.30
CA GLY A 95 -6.00 -1.41 3.44
C GLY A 95 -7.23 -1.57 2.57
N TRP A 96 -7.21 -2.56 1.71
CA TRP A 96 -8.37 -2.87 0.87
C TRP A 96 -8.61 -4.38 0.80
N GLY A 97 -9.80 -4.75 0.41
CA GLY A 97 -10.19 -6.14 0.21
C GLY A 97 -11.51 -6.23 -0.50
N GLN A 98 -11.82 -7.42 -0.97
CA GLN A 98 -13.15 -7.74 -1.47
C GLN A 98 -13.93 -8.46 -0.39
N SER A 99 -15.25 -8.30 -0.44
CA SER A 99 -16.13 -9.08 0.40
C SER A 99 -15.88 -8.93 1.90
N LEU A 100 -15.66 -7.69 2.36
CA LEU A 100 -15.49 -7.40 3.80
C LEU A 100 -16.59 -8.00 4.67
N THR A 101 -17.76 -8.17 4.11
CA THR A 101 -18.95 -8.73 4.78
C THR A 101 -19.49 -9.97 4.07
N TYR A 102 -18.76 -10.58 3.17
CA TYR A 102 -19.23 -11.62 2.25
C TYR A 102 -20.39 -11.18 1.33
N CYS A 103 -20.69 -9.91 1.32
CA CYS A 103 -21.79 -9.33 0.55
C CYS A 103 -21.33 -8.40 -0.54
N ASP A 104 -20.10 -7.93 -0.47
CA ASP A 104 -19.51 -6.98 -1.40
C ASP A 104 -18.45 -7.68 -2.25
N VAL A 105 -18.62 -7.66 -3.56
CA VAL A 105 -17.63 -8.18 -4.54
C VAL A 105 -16.72 -7.08 -5.06
N ARG A 106 -17.03 -5.84 -4.71
CA ARG A 106 -16.27 -4.67 -5.06
C ARG A 106 -14.99 -4.61 -4.25
N PRO A 107 -13.81 -4.35 -4.86
CA PRO A 107 -12.64 -3.94 -4.13
C PRO A 107 -12.92 -2.68 -3.31
N THR A 108 -12.76 -2.78 -2.01
CA THR A 108 -13.20 -1.75 -1.07
C THR A 108 -12.07 -1.38 -0.13
N GLY A 109 -11.70 -0.11 -0.13
CA GLY A 109 -10.79 0.46 0.84
C GLY A 109 -11.44 0.59 2.21
N PHE A 110 -10.68 0.26 3.23
CA PHE A 110 -11.12 0.33 4.62
C PHE A 110 -10.06 0.91 5.53
N LEU A 111 -10.51 1.35 6.67
CA LEU A 111 -9.71 1.82 7.79
C LEU A 111 -10.01 0.96 9.02
N GLN A 112 -9.02 0.69 9.83
CA GLN A 112 -9.20 0.05 11.13
C GLN A 112 -8.37 0.76 12.18
N ARG A 113 -8.87 0.75 13.42
CA ARG A 113 -8.24 1.41 14.56
C ARG A 113 -7.87 0.42 15.62
N SER A 114 -6.75 0.68 16.29
CA SER A 114 -6.35 0.00 17.51
C SER A 114 -6.04 1.03 18.58
N THR A 115 -6.64 0.89 19.75
CA THR A 115 -6.40 1.74 20.93
C THR A 115 -5.57 1.04 22.01
N ASP A 116 -5.15 -0.19 21.75
CA ASP A 116 -4.43 -1.05 22.69
C ASP A 116 -3.04 -1.46 22.19
N GLY A 117 -2.47 -0.65 21.27
CA GLY A 117 -1.13 -0.86 20.72
C GLY A 117 -1.03 -2.06 19.77
N ALA A 118 -2.03 -2.26 18.93
CA ALA A 118 -2.15 -3.34 17.94
C ALA A 118 -2.38 -4.74 18.54
N LYS A 119 -2.85 -4.85 19.77
CA LYS A 119 -3.29 -6.14 20.31
C LYS A 119 -4.60 -6.57 19.66
N THR A 120 -5.51 -5.61 19.50
CA THR A 120 -6.77 -5.82 18.80
C THR A 120 -7.04 -4.69 17.82
N TRP A 121 -7.83 -4.98 16.78
CA TRP A 121 -8.27 -4.03 15.78
C TRP A 121 -9.79 -3.98 15.74
N GLY A 122 -10.32 -2.77 15.66
CA GLY A 122 -11.76 -2.54 15.52
C GLY A 122 -12.32 -3.05 14.20
N SER A 123 -13.63 -2.97 14.07
CA SER A 123 -14.30 -3.27 12.81
C SER A 123 -13.81 -2.35 11.69
N PRO A 124 -13.72 -2.84 10.44
CA PRO A 124 -13.35 -2.01 9.31
C PRO A 124 -14.41 -0.92 9.06
N GLU A 125 -13.93 0.28 8.80
CA GLU A 125 -14.71 1.43 8.37
C GLU A 125 -14.41 1.68 6.89
N TYR A 126 -15.43 1.84 6.05
CA TYR A 126 -15.19 2.10 4.61
C TYR A 126 -14.52 3.45 4.39
N LEU A 127 -13.50 3.47 3.55
CA LEU A 127 -12.82 4.71 3.18
C LEU A 127 -13.74 5.63 2.34
N SER A 128 -14.55 5.05 1.46
CA SER A 128 -15.56 5.76 0.68
C SER A 128 -16.93 5.13 0.85
N PRO A 129 -17.97 5.92 1.10
CA PRO A 129 -19.35 5.44 1.14
C PRO A 129 -19.93 5.17 -0.27
N ASP A 130 -19.29 5.64 -1.34
CA ASP A 130 -19.78 5.45 -2.70
C ASP A 130 -19.67 4.00 -3.14
N THR A 131 -20.81 3.36 -3.36
CA THR A 131 -20.91 1.97 -3.79
C THR A 131 -20.61 1.76 -5.28
N ASN A 132 -20.53 2.84 -6.07
CA ASN A 132 -20.15 2.79 -7.48
C ASN A 132 -18.65 3.05 -7.69
N LEU A 133 -17.90 3.07 -6.61
CA LEU A 133 -16.45 3.29 -6.62
C LEU A 133 -15.73 2.10 -5.98
N GLN A 134 -14.79 1.52 -6.69
CA GLN A 134 -13.80 0.62 -6.11
C GLN A 134 -12.58 1.43 -5.68
N THR A 135 -11.99 1.07 -4.55
CA THR A 135 -10.90 1.83 -3.92
C THR A 135 -9.80 0.90 -3.43
N PHE A 136 -8.56 1.33 -3.66
CA PHE A 136 -7.34 0.57 -3.39
C PHE A 136 -6.34 1.44 -2.61
N PRO A 137 -6.58 1.74 -1.32
CA PRO A 137 -5.61 2.47 -0.51
C PRO A 137 -4.37 1.61 -0.26
N THR A 138 -3.19 2.19 -0.46
CA THR A 138 -1.92 1.46 -0.32
C THR A 138 -1.01 2.01 0.76
N ARG A 139 -0.98 3.34 0.96
CA ARG A 139 -0.16 3.97 1.99
C ARG A 139 -0.95 5.01 2.75
N ILE A 140 -0.77 5.04 4.07
CA ILE A 140 -1.24 6.12 4.92
C ILE A 140 -0.04 6.86 5.52
N ARG A 141 -0.06 8.20 5.47
CA ARG A 141 1.02 9.03 5.99
C ARG A 141 0.47 10.21 6.77
N ARG A 142 1.20 10.61 7.79
CA ARG A 142 0.95 11.85 8.53
C ARG A 142 1.89 12.92 8.02
N LEU A 143 1.32 14.05 7.63
CA LEU A 143 2.03 15.24 7.21
C LEU A 143 2.50 16.05 8.43
N ARG A 144 3.44 16.96 8.23
CA ARG A 144 4.00 17.79 9.30
C ARG A 144 2.98 18.71 9.93
N ASP A 145 1.99 19.16 9.18
CA ASP A 145 0.89 19.97 9.66
C ASP A 145 -0.17 19.19 10.44
N GLY A 146 0.00 17.88 10.56
CA GLY A 146 -0.88 16.95 11.28
C GLY A 146 -1.98 16.32 10.44
N ARG A 147 -2.20 16.78 9.21
CA ARG A 147 -3.12 16.11 8.28
C ARG A 147 -2.66 14.70 7.97
N LEU A 148 -3.61 13.88 7.56
CA LEU A 148 -3.32 12.54 7.06
C LEU A 148 -3.62 12.48 5.57
N ILE A 149 -2.84 11.71 4.86
CA ILE A 149 -3.09 11.36 3.46
C ILE A 149 -3.05 9.84 3.30
N ILE A 150 -3.87 9.36 2.38
CA ILE A 150 -3.80 7.98 1.89
C ILE A 150 -3.53 8.06 0.41
N THR A 151 -2.50 7.37 -0.06
CA THR A 151 -2.25 7.16 -1.49
C THR A 151 -2.82 5.82 -1.91
N GLY A 152 -3.20 5.73 -3.17
CA GLY A 152 -3.77 4.50 -3.72
C GLY A 152 -4.43 4.73 -5.08
N GLY A 153 -5.40 3.93 -5.39
CA GLY A 153 -6.13 4.03 -6.63
C GLY A 153 -7.64 3.96 -6.45
N ALA A 154 -8.36 4.47 -7.42
CA ALA A 154 -9.80 4.33 -7.50
C ALA A 154 -10.24 4.14 -8.95
N ALA A 155 -11.35 3.42 -9.14
CA ALA A 155 -11.97 3.24 -10.45
C ALA A 155 -13.49 3.09 -10.29
N PRO A 156 -14.27 3.41 -11.31
CA PRO A 156 -15.70 3.12 -11.31
C PRO A 156 -15.97 1.63 -11.11
N PHE A 157 -17.05 1.34 -10.42
CA PHE A 157 -17.54 -0.02 -10.21
C PHE A 157 -18.98 -0.12 -10.73
N ASP A 158 -19.20 -1.10 -11.61
CA ASP A 158 -20.51 -1.43 -12.11
C ASP A 158 -20.87 -2.85 -11.64
N PRO A 159 -21.82 -3.00 -10.72
CA PRO A 159 -22.20 -4.30 -10.20
C PRO A 159 -22.85 -5.22 -11.24
N ASP A 160 -23.47 -4.66 -12.29
CA ASP A 160 -24.10 -5.41 -13.35
C ASP A 160 -23.10 -5.89 -14.41
N ASN A 161 -21.96 -5.21 -14.50
CA ASN A 161 -20.89 -5.52 -15.43
C ASN A 161 -19.56 -5.76 -14.70
N TRP A 162 -19.64 -6.35 -13.54
CA TRP A 162 -18.47 -6.63 -12.70
C TRP A 162 -17.55 -7.68 -13.36
N GLN A 163 -16.25 -7.42 -13.29
CA GLN A 163 -15.21 -8.31 -13.81
C GLN A 163 -14.20 -8.63 -12.71
N TRP A 164 -13.53 -9.77 -12.83
CA TRP A 164 -12.51 -10.18 -11.90
C TRP A 164 -11.27 -9.26 -11.96
N MET A 165 -10.46 -9.20 -10.88
CA MET A 165 -9.37 -8.23 -10.69
C MET A 165 -8.47 -7.98 -11.90
N ASN A 166 -8.06 -9.01 -12.62
CA ASN A 166 -7.20 -8.86 -13.78
C ASN A 166 -7.91 -8.29 -15.04
N GLN A 167 -9.20 -8.05 -14.94
CA GLN A 167 -10.04 -7.47 -15.99
C GLN A 167 -10.70 -6.16 -15.53
N LEU A 168 -10.33 -5.68 -14.34
CA LEU A 168 -10.90 -4.46 -13.78
C LEU A 168 -10.68 -3.25 -14.70
N PRO A 169 -11.59 -2.26 -14.67
CA PRO A 169 -11.32 -0.96 -15.25
C PRO A 169 -9.99 -0.41 -14.73
N LYS A 170 -9.35 0.39 -15.55
CA LYS A 170 -8.08 1.03 -15.19
C LYS A 170 -8.25 1.79 -13.89
N THR A 171 -7.37 1.52 -12.94
CA THR A 171 -7.34 2.20 -11.66
C THR A 171 -6.53 3.48 -11.81
N HIS A 172 -7.12 4.60 -11.43
CA HIS A 172 -6.45 5.91 -11.47
C HIS A 172 -5.75 6.17 -10.14
N HIS A 173 -4.53 6.71 -10.22
CA HIS A 173 -3.81 7.16 -9.03
C HIS A 173 -4.61 8.28 -8.36
N CYS A 174 -4.94 8.10 -7.11
CA CYS A 174 -5.64 9.09 -6.33
C CYS A 174 -5.16 9.12 -4.88
N MET A 175 -5.48 10.18 -4.18
CA MET A 175 -5.27 10.26 -2.75
C MET A 175 -6.52 10.75 -2.04
N TRP A 176 -6.64 10.36 -0.79
CA TRP A 176 -7.62 10.87 0.14
C TRP A 176 -6.91 11.71 1.19
N VAL A 177 -7.53 12.81 1.57
CA VAL A 177 -6.99 13.74 2.56
C VAL A 177 -7.92 13.78 3.76
N CYS A 178 -7.34 13.66 4.94
CA CYS A 178 -8.05 13.88 6.18
C CYS A 178 -7.48 15.12 6.88
N ASN A 179 -8.29 16.14 7.01
CA ASN A 179 -7.90 17.41 7.59
C ASN A 179 -7.98 17.44 9.12
N ASP A 180 -8.59 16.41 9.72
CA ASP A 180 -8.67 16.29 11.16
C ASP A 180 -7.61 15.30 11.70
N ALA A 181 -7.12 15.57 12.88
CA ALA A 181 -6.09 14.74 13.52
C ALA A 181 -6.63 13.36 13.98
N THR A 182 -7.94 13.13 13.87
CA THR A 182 -8.59 11.89 14.32
C THR A 182 -8.68 10.84 13.23
N GLY A 183 -8.42 11.22 11.97
CA GLY A 183 -8.53 10.32 10.83
C GLY A 183 -9.94 9.83 10.54
N LYS A 184 -10.97 10.65 10.84
CA LYS A 184 -12.38 10.26 10.66
C LYS A 184 -13.01 10.85 9.41
N LEU A 185 -12.63 12.05 9.05
CA LEU A 185 -13.25 12.79 7.95
C LEU A 185 -12.31 12.84 6.74
N TRP A 186 -12.51 11.93 5.81
CA TRP A 186 -11.74 11.83 4.59
C TRP A 186 -12.42 12.53 3.43
N SER A 187 -11.64 13.14 2.55
CA SER A 187 -12.12 13.71 1.31
C SER A 187 -12.62 12.64 0.35
N ASP A 188 -13.33 13.04 -0.68
CA ASP A 188 -13.43 12.24 -1.89
C ASP A 188 -12.04 12.03 -2.50
N PRO A 189 -11.86 11.02 -3.37
CA PRO A 189 -10.58 10.76 -4.01
C PRO A 189 -10.16 11.96 -4.89
N LEU A 190 -8.96 12.47 -4.63
CA LEU A 190 -8.31 13.48 -5.47
C LEU A 190 -7.44 12.76 -6.50
N TYR A 191 -7.85 12.77 -7.75
CA TYR A 191 -7.12 12.11 -8.83
C TYR A 191 -5.85 12.88 -9.16
N VAL A 192 -4.74 12.16 -9.23
CA VAL A 192 -3.40 12.72 -9.41
C VAL A 192 -2.93 12.60 -10.85
N THR A 193 -3.38 11.55 -11.54
CA THR A 193 -3.10 11.33 -12.96
C THR A 193 -4.37 11.37 -13.78
N ASP A 194 -4.27 11.97 -14.95
CA ASP A 194 -5.33 12.08 -15.93
C ASP A 194 -5.36 10.81 -16.70
N GLU A 195 -6.09 9.87 -16.22
CA GLU A 195 -6.45 8.92 -16.97
C GLU A 195 -5.82 7.91 -17.66
N ALA A 196 -5.77 7.98 -18.77
CA ALA A 196 -5.65 6.95 -19.82
C ALA A 196 -4.23 6.36 -19.96
N GLU A 197 -3.20 7.11 -19.63
CA GLU A 197 -1.82 6.70 -19.87
C GLU A 197 -1.24 5.83 -18.77
N PHE A 198 -1.70 5.98 -17.54
CA PHE A 198 -1.14 5.24 -16.41
C PHE A 198 -2.26 4.70 -15.54
N ALA A 199 -2.35 3.43 -15.41
CA ALA A 199 -3.27 2.81 -14.47
C ALA A 199 -2.47 2.01 -13.46
N CYS A 200 -2.64 2.29 -12.21
CA CYS A 200 -2.19 1.48 -11.08
C CYS A 200 -2.59 2.17 -9.76
N GLU A 201 -2.62 1.43 -8.67
CA GLU A 201 -2.79 1.95 -7.31
C GLU A 201 -1.45 2.13 -6.59
N GLU A 202 -0.36 1.56 -7.12
CA GLU A 202 0.93 1.52 -6.44
C GLU A 202 1.71 2.83 -6.62
N TRP A 203 1.64 3.68 -5.62
CA TRP A 203 2.43 4.89 -5.54
C TRP A 203 2.63 5.39 -4.12
N ASP A 204 3.59 6.25 -3.93
CA ASP A 204 3.89 6.82 -2.64
C ASP A 204 4.35 8.28 -2.74
N THR A 205 4.34 8.98 -1.61
CA THR A 205 4.73 10.38 -1.50
C THR A 205 5.71 10.64 -0.37
N ALA A 206 6.54 11.65 -0.57
CA ALA A 206 7.33 12.26 0.49
C ALA A 206 7.08 13.76 0.56
N GLU A 207 6.78 14.27 1.75
CA GLU A 207 6.52 15.69 1.98
C GLU A 207 7.80 16.52 1.81
N LEU A 208 7.71 17.58 1.01
CA LEU A 208 8.75 18.57 0.81
C LEU A 208 8.69 19.69 1.86
N GLY A 209 9.75 20.53 1.91
CA GLY A 209 9.87 21.56 2.95
C GLY A 209 8.77 22.63 2.94
N ASN A 210 8.11 22.81 1.80
CA ASN A 210 7.08 23.84 1.57
C ASN A 210 5.64 23.30 1.56
N GLY A 211 5.43 22.05 1.96
CA GLY A 211 4.11 21.41 1.95
C GLY A 211 3.74 20.71 0.63
N ASP A 212 4.53 20.90 -0.44
CA ASP A 212 4.41 20.09 -1.64
C ASP A 212 4.76 18.64 -1.34
N LEU A 213 4.36 17.72 -2.23
CA LEU A 213 4.73 16.31 -2.12
C LEU A 213 5.50 15.89 -3.37
N LEU A 214 6.62 15.20 -3.18
CA LEU A 214 7.21 14.42 -4.26
C LEU A 214 6.45 13.10 -4.34
N ALA A 215 5.87 12.81 -5.48
CA ALA A 215 5.15 11.57 -5.75
C ALA A 215 5.95 10.70 -6.73
N VAL A 216 6.05 9.41 -6.43
CA VAL A 216 6.63 8.40 -7.33
C VAL A 216 5.62 7.28 -7.47
N PHE A 217 5.31 6.90 -8.71
CA PHE A 217 4.26 5.92 -8.99
C PHE A 217 4.64 4.94 -10.09
N ARG A 218 4.09 3.73 -9.97
CA ARG A 218 4.08 2.74 -11.02
C ARG A 218 3.13 3.20 -12.11
N ALA A 219 3.59 3.19 -13.35
CA ALA A 219 2.79 3.49 -14.51
C ALA A 219 2.65 2.24 -15.37
N ILE A 220 1.44 1.74 -15.51
CA ILE A 220 1.12 0.64 -16.41
C ILE A 220 0.47 1.25 -17.64
N ILE A 221 1.14 1.14 -18.78
CA ILE A 221 0.72 1.73 -20.04
C ILE A 221 0.05 0.65 -20.87
N TYR A 222 -1.17 0.95 -21.31
CA TYR A 222 -1.99 0.05 -22.13
C TYR A 222 -2.11 0.58 -23.55
N ASP A 223 -2.24 -0.32 -24.50
CA ASP A 223 -2.66 0.04 -25.85
C ASP A 223 -4.20 0.20 -25.93
N ASN A 224 -4.67 0.54 -27.12
CA ASN A 224 -6.10 0.72 -27.39
C ASN A 224 -6.93 -0.57 -27.30
N THR A 225 -6.28 -1.73 -27.15
CA THR A 225 -6.94 -3.03 -26.95
C THR A 225 -6.99 -3.43 -25.48
N GLY A 226 -6.40 -2.60 -24.58
CA GLY A 226 -6.29 -2.90 -23.14
C GLY A 226 -5.12 -3.82 -22.78
N LYS A 227 -4.21 -4.10 -23.72
CA LYS A 227 -3.01 -4.89 -23.46
C LYS A 227 -1.92 -4.01 -22.86
N VAL A 228 -1.25 -4.49 -21.82
CA VAL A 228 -0.07 -3.83 -21.26
C VAL A 228 1.05 -3.80 -22.29
N THR A 229 1.50 -2.61 -22.65
CA THR A 229 2.61 -2.40 -23.59
C THR A 229 3.91 -2.04 -22.89
N LYS A 230 3.82 -1.39 -21.74
CA LYS A 230 4.96 -0.92 -20.97
C LYS A 230 4.61 -0.77 -19.50
N GLN A 231 5.61 -0.96 -18.65
CA GLN A 231 5.57 -0.55 -17.26
C GLN A 231 6.76 0.38 -16.99
N ASP A 232 6.48 1.49 -16.35
CA ASP A 232 7.45 2.53 -16.05
C ASP A 232 7.36 2.95 -14.59
N ARG A 233 8.39 3.67 -14.16
CA ARG A 233 8.36 4.46 -12.94
C ARG A 233 8.28 5.93 -13.32
N ARG A 234 7.27 6.63 -12.81
CA ARG A 234 7.04 8.05 -13.06
C ARG A 234 7.08 8.83 -11.77
N GLN A 235 7.29 10.13 -11.90
CA GLN A 235 7.28 11.05 -10.77
C GLN A 235 6.63 12.38 -11.14
N THR A 236 6.13 13.07 -10.13
CA THR A 236 5.66 14.46 -10.23
C THR A 236 5.80 15.16 -8.89
N ILE A 237 5.74 16.48 -8.91
CA ILE A 237 5.53 17.28 -7.70
C ILE A 237 4.03 17.59 -7.62
N LEU A 238 3.43 17.21 -6.51
CA LEU A 238 2.10 17.65 -6.14
C LEU A 238 2.25 18.98 -5.43
N VAL A 239 1.83 20.05 -6.09
CA VAL A 239 1.90 21.42 -5.56
C VAL A 239 0.73 21.67 -4.64
N GLN A 240 1.01 22.07 -3.41
CA GLN A 240 -0.03 22.37 -2.43
C GLN A 240 -0.77 23.66 -2.77
N ASN A 241 -2.09 23.58 -2.87
CA ASN A 241 -2.99 24.70 -3.08
C ASN A 241 -4.06 24.72 -1.96
N GLY A 242 -3.77 25.43 -0.87
CA GLY A 242 -4.63 25.40 0.32
C GLY A 242 -4.66 24.02 0.96
N GLN A 243 -5.81 23.36 0.97
CA GLN A 243 -5.98 22.03 1.54
C GLN A 243 -5.89 20.89 0.50
N ALA A 244 -5.72 21.22 -0.76
CA ALA A 244 -5.61 20.28 -1.86
C ALA A 244 -4.24 20.33 -2.50
N TRP A 245 -3.97 19.38 -3.39
CA TRP A 245 -2.77 19.32 -4.22
C TRP A 245 -3.14 19.19 -5.69
N THR A 246 -2.31 19.76 -6.53
CA THR A 246 -2.42 19.65 -7.97
C THR A 246 -1.13 19.05 -8.53
N ALA A 247 -1.24 18.05 -9.38
CA ALA A 247 -0.09 17.45 -10.02
C ALA A 247 0.58 18.45 -10.97
N GLY A 248 1.90 18.53 -10.88
CA GLY A 248 2.74 19.18 -11.88
C GLY A 248 2.97 18.28 -13.09
N SER A 249 3.96 18.64 -13.91
CA SER A 249 4.35 17.82 -15.05
C SER A 249 4.85 16.46 -14.59
N ILE A 250 4.36 15.40 -15.24
CA ILE A 250 4.78 14.03 -14.98
C ILE A 250 6.01 13.73 -15.81
N SER A 251 7.03 13.18 -15.19
CA SER A 251 8.27 12.78 -15.85
C SER A 251 8.64 11.33 -15.52
N GLN A 252 9.44 10.73 -16.37
CA GLN A 252 10.02 9.42 -16.10
C GLN A 252 11.13 9.55 -15.06
N THR A 253 11.21 8.61 -14.11
CA THR A 253 12.34 8.52 -13.18
C THR A 253 13.55 7.90 -13.88
N PRO A 254 14.79 8.15 -13.40
CA PRO A 254 16.00 7.56 -13.98
C PRO A 254 16.21 6.08 -13.58
N PHE A 255 15.33 5.51 -12.78
CA PHE A 255 15.37 4.10 -12.40
C PHE A 255 14.18 3.33 -12.99
N PRO A 256 14.32 2.02 -13.25
CA PRO A 256 13.24 1.23 -13.85
C PRO A 256 12.07 1.04 -12.88
N HIS A 257 10.96 0.56 -13.44
CA HIS A 257 9.88 0.03 -12.61
C HIS A 257 10.39 -1.17 -11.79
N ASP A 258 10.05 -1.18 -10.50
CA ASP A 258 10.53 -2.16 -9.55
C ASP A 258 9.54 -2.28 -8.37
N GLY A 259 8.40 -2.91 -8.60
CA GLY A 259 7.34 -3.14 -7.62
C GLY A 259 6.69 -1.87 -7.06
N HIS A 260 6.10 -1.98 -5.89
CA HIS A 260 5.51 -0.84 -5.18
C HIS A 260 6.61 0.13 -4.71
N PRO A 261 6.51 1.45 -4.98
CA PRO A 261 7.47 2.42 -4.46
C PRO A 261 7.24 2.67 -2.96
N GLU A 262 8.32 2.89 -2.25
CA GLU A 262 8.33 3.46 -0.91
C GLU A 262 9.21 4.70 -0.90
N LEU A 263 8.70 5.81 -0.39
CA LEU A 263 9.45 7.05 -0.22
C LEU A 263 9.63 7.36 1.26
N LEU A 264 10.85 7.48 1.69
CA LEU A 264 11.19 7.92 3.03
C LEU A 264 11.89 9.27 2.98
N ARG A 265 11.32 10.30 3.58
CA ARG A 265 12.05 11.52 3.87
C ARG A 265 12.81 11.37 5.16
N THR A 266 14.13 11.52 5.11
CA THR A 266 14.99 11.52 6.28
C THR A 266 14.93 12.85 7.03
N ARG A 267 15.43 12.88 8.26
CA ARG A 267 15.51 14.11 9.08
C ARG A 267 16.44 15.14 8.47
N GLU A 268 17.45 14.67 7.75
CA GLU A 268 18.42 15.49 7.02
C GLU A 268 17.81 16.13 5.75
N GLY A 269 16.57 15.76 5.40
CA GLY A 269 15.84 16.32 4.28
C GLY A 269 16.06 15.58 2.96
N VAL A 270 16.85 14.53 2.96
CA VAL A 270 17.03 13.64 1.82
C VAL A 270 15.81 12.74 1.67
N ILE A 271 15.40 12.47 0.45
CA ILE A 271 14.33 11.52 0.14
C ILE A 271 14.94 10.27 -0.45
N LEU A 272 14.65 9.14 0.16
CA LEU A 272 15.00 7.82 -0.35
C LEU A 272 13.81 7.23 -1.11
N HIS A 273 14.08 6.68 -2.28
CA HIS A 273 13.23 5.70 -2.94
C HIS A 273 13.77 4.31 -2.57
N VAL A 274 12.96 3.55 -1.88
CA VAL A 274 13.27 2.19 -1.45
C VAL A 274 12.53 1.23 -2.36
N ALA A 275 13.25 0.29 -2.94
CA ALA A 275 12.72 -0.63 -3.93
C ALA A 275 13.33 -2.04 -3.79
N PRO A 276 12.74 -3.06 -4.42
CA PRO A 276 13.18 -4.44 -4.31
C PRO A 276 14.64 -4.68 -4.67
N THR A 277 15.14 -4.05 -5.72
CA THR A 277 16.47 -4.34 -6.26
C THR A 277 17.51 -3.28 -5.97
N ALA A 278 17.10 -2.09 -5.56
CA ALA A 278 18.01 -0.99 -5.26
C ALA A 278 17.33 0.12 -4.45
N LEU A 279 18.17 0.95 -3.85
CA LEU A 279 17.77 2.22 -3.27
C LEU A 279 18.33 3.36 -4.10
N SER A 280 17.58 4.46 -4.16
CA SER A 280 18.04 5.71 -4.77
C SER A 280 17.67 6.88 -3.87
N TRP A 281 18.40 7.98 -3.94
CA TRP A 281 18.10 9.14 -3.13
C TRP A 281 18.14 10.44 -3.95
N THR A 282 17.44 11.44 -3.46
CA THR A 282 17.42 12.80 -3.98
C THR A 282 17.48 13.81 -2.85
N ALA A 283 18.18 14.93 -3.08
CA ALA A 283 18.17 16.10 -2.20
C ALA A 283 17.56 17.34 -2.88
N ASP A 284 17.22 17.23 -4.17
CA ASP A 284 16.79 18.33 -5.03
C ASP A 284 15.34 18.17 -5.53
N ARG A 285 14.47 17.60 -4.72
CA ARG A 285 13.05 17.40 -5.01
C ARG A 285 12.80 16.46 -6.21
N GLY A 286 13.68 15.47 -6.41
CA GLY A 286 13.53 14.49 -7.49
C GLY A 286 14.06 14.96 -8.85
N GLN A 287 14.76 16.11 -8.94
CA GLN A 287 15.39 16.54 -10.19
C GLN A 287 16.53 15.62 -10.57
N THR A 288 17.35 15.25 -9.59
CA THR A 288 18.38 14.22 -9.75
C THR A 288 18.24 13.12 -8.72
N TRP A 289 18.59 11.91 -9.13
CA TRP A 289 18.59 10.73 -8.27
C TRP A 289 19.92 10.02 -8.34
N THR A 290 20.44 9.67 -7.19
CA THR A 290 21.67 8.88 -7.08
C THR A 290 21.32 7.49 -6.55
N ARG A 291 21.70 6.46 -7.30
CA ARG A 291 21.56 5.08 -6.86
C ARG A 291 22.57 4.77 -5.76
N LEU A 292 22.12 4.10 -4.70
CA LEU A 292 23.01 3.57 -3.68
C LEU A 292 23.54 2.19 -4.09
N ASP A 293 24.80 1.95 -3.79
CA ASP A 293 25.42 0.65 -3.98
C ASP A 293 25.13 -0.23 -2.76
N CYS A 294 23.88 -0.65 -2.67
CA CYS A 294 23.40 -1.54 -1.60
C CYS A 294 22.33 -2.47 -2.13
N PRO A 295 22.14 -3.64 -1.50
CA PRO A 295 21.03 -4.53 -1.85
C PRO A 295 19.68 -3.83 -1.73
N GLY A 296 18.73 -4.26 -2.54
CA GLY A 296 17.32 -3.87 -2.38
C GLY A 296 16.69 -4.50 -1.14
N THR A 297 15.47 -4.11 -0.86
CA THR A 297 14.76 -4.48 0.37
C THR A 297 13.69 -5.56 0.16
N GLY A 298 13.55 -6.10 -1.03
CA GLY A 298 12.43 -6.99 -1.36
C GLY A 298 11.17 -6.23 -1.79
N TYR A 299 10.12 -6.99 -2.10
CA TYR A 299 8.85 -6.46 -2.59
C TYR A 299 8.04 -5.79 -1.46
N TYR A 300 7.16 -4.88 -1.83
CA TYR A 300 6.29 -4.10 -0.93
C TYR A 300 7.06 -3.49 0.26
N PRO A 301 8.14 -2.74 -0.03
CA PRO A 301 9.00 -2.23 1.01
C PRO A 301 8.30 -1.18 1.88
N HIS A 302 8.69 -1.14 3.15
CA HIS A 302 8.40 -0.06 4.08
C HIS A 302 9.68 0.37 4.77
N ALA A 303 9.84 1.68 5.01
CA ALA A 303 11.02 2.20 5.63
C ALA A 303 10.70 3.23 6.74
N THR A 304 11.54 3.25 7.75
CA THR A 304 11.49 4.25 8.82
C THR A 304 12.89 4.62 9.28
N GLN A 305 13.09 5.86 9.73
CA GLN A 305 14.35 6.31 10.28
C GLN A 305 14.26 6.35 11.82
N LEU A 306 15.18 5.67 12.46
CA LEU A 306 15.33 5.64 13.92
C LEU A 306 15.96 6.94 14.46
N GLU A 307 15.92 7.13 15.77
CA GLU A 307 16.46 8.32 16.42
C GLU A 307 17.98 8.48 16.23
N ASP A 308 18.71 7.38 16.15
CA ASP A 308 20.15 7.37 15.88
C ASP A 308 20.54 7.61 14.41
N GLY A 309 19.55 7.88 13.53
CA GLY A 309 19.75 8.08 12.11
C GLY A 309 19.74 6.79 11.29
N THR A 310 19.74 5.63 11.93
CA THR A 310 19.62 4.35 11.22
C THR A 310 18.27 4.26 10.51
N ILE A 311 18.28 3.84 9.25
CA ILE A 311 17.07 3.56 8.48
C ILE A 311 16.83 2.05 8.51
N LEU A 312 15.64 1.67 8.92
CA LEU A 312 15.17 0.31 8.79
C LEU A 312 14.25 0.23 7.57
N ALA A 313 14.56 -0.71 6.67
CA ALA A 313 13.73 -0.99 5.52
C ALA A 313 13.36 -2.48 5.51
N VAL A 314 12.07 -2.76 5.45
CA VAL A 314 11.51 -4.11 5.49
C VAL A 314 10.79 -4.39 4.18
N GLY A 315 10.88 -5.60 3.69
CA GLY A 315 10.15 -6.08 2.53
C GLY A 315 10.09 -7.61 2.54
N HIS A 316 9.45 -8.20 1.56
CA HIS A 316 9.46 -9.65 1.41
C HIS A 316 10.29 -10.10 0.20
N VAL A 317 10.89 -11.27 0.29
CA VAL A 317 11.58 -11.95 -0.81
C VAL A 317 10.87 -13.26 -1.11
N GLY A 318 11.15 -13.82 -2.27
CA GLY A 318 10.42 -14.94 -2.84
C GLY A 318 9.47 -14.44 -3.93
N ASN A 319 8.62 -15.31 -4.44
CA ASN A 319 7.59 -14.89 -5.37
C ASN A 319 6.27 -14.58 -4.63
N ASP A 320 5.35 -13.90 -5.32
CA ASP A 320 4.02 -13.58 -4.81
C ASP A 320 3.05 -14.78 -4.83
N ASP A 321 3.60 -16.00 -4.76
CA ASP A 321 2.77 -17.19 -4.73
C ASP A 321 1.98 -17.25 -3.41
N PRO A 322 0.67 -17.00 -3.43
CA PRO A 322 -0.16 -17.01 -2.23
C PRO A 322 -0.23 -18.40 -1.58
N TYR A 323 0.16 -19.42 -2.32
CA TYR A 323 0.22 -20.80 -1.84
C TYR A 323 1.53 -21.15 -1.13
N GLY A 324 2.49 -20.21 -1.14
CA GLY A 324 3.76 -20.36 -0.45
C GLY A 324 4.56 -21.59 -0.90
N LYS A 325 4.65 -21.79 -2.20
CA LYS A 325 5.45 -22.88 -2.79
C LYS A 325 6.95 -22.61 -2.76
N THR A 326 7.34 -21.40 -2.38
CA THR A 326 8.73 -20.94 -2.44
C THR A 326 9.21 -20.43 -1.10
N ASP A 327 10.52 -20.24 -0.99
CA ASP A 327 11.19 -19.71 0.17
C ASP A 327 10.88 -18.21 0.35
N GLN A 328 9.67 -17.92 0.79
CA GLN A 328 9.25 -16.56 1.13
C GLN A 328 9.79 -16.18 2.50
N ALA A 329 10.34 -15.00 2.61
CA ALA A 329 10.82 -14.48 3.88
C ALA A 329 10.57 -12.97 3.96
N ILE A 330 10.38 -12.49 5.17
CA ILE A 330 10.44 -11.06 5.48
C ILE A 330 11.90 -10.73 5.75
N VAL A 331 12.42 -9.74 5.04
CA VAL A 331 13.79 -9.26 5.20
C VAL A 331 13.79 -7.86 5.78
N LEU A 332 14.73 -7.59 6.64
CA LEU A 332 14.96 -6.29 7.25
C LEU A 332 16.40 -5.85 6.94
N ASN A 333 16.53 -4.69 6.31
CA ASN A 333 17.80 -4.05 6.06
C ASN A 333 18.01 -2.88 7.03
N ARG A 334 19.24 -2.74 7.55
CA ARG A 334 19.69 -1.60 8.34
C ARG A 334 20.64 -0.77 7.48
N ILE A 335 20.30 0.47 7.27
CA ILE A 335 21.00 1.36 6.35
C ILE A 335 21.43 2.61 7.13
N ARG A 336 22.67 3.04 6.96
CA ARG A 336 23.16 4.35 7.39
C ARG A 336 23.55 5.17 6.17
N LEU A 337 23.05 6.39 6.13
CA LEU A 337 23.49 7.36 5.13
C LEU A 337 24.64 8.15 5.73
N GLU A 338 25.79 8.11 5.06
CA GLU A 338 26.91 9.00 5.37
C GLU A 338 26.91 10.12 4.33
N VAL A 339 26.63 11.33 4.76
CA VAL A 339 26.80 12.52 3.93
C VAL A 339 28.28 12.86 3.94
N ARG A 340 28.95 12.69 2.81
CA ARG A 340 30.35 13.08 2.60
C ARG A 340 30.45 14.46 1.99
#